data_9ad3c6193523e6fdf5d0e2450c5717ff
#
_entry.id   9ad3c6193523e6fdf5d0e2450c5717ff
#
_cell.length_a   1.000
_cell.length_b   1.000
_cell.length_c   1.000
_cell.angle_alpha   90.00
_cell.angle_beta   90.00
_cell.angle_gamma   90.00
#
_symmetry.space_group_name_H-M   'P 1'
#
loop_
_entity.id
_entity.type
_entity.pdbx_description
1 polymer ?
#
loop_
_entity_poly.entity_id
_entity_poly.type
_entity_poly.pdbx_seq_one_letter_code
_entity_poly.pdbx_strand_id
1 'polypeptide(L)'
;MIEQITCPADLRRLTSLELKELSQEIRSFIVQTVEANGGHLGSNLGVVELSIALHRAFDSPRDIMLWDTGHQAYVHKILTGRTKDFSSLRQSGGLSGYPSRSESEHDWIENSHASTALSYAFGIATAQASESGEGRRVIAVIGDGALTGGMAFEGLNNLGHAGSNVIIVLNDNGRSYAPTISRLSDSLKRLRNNPRYLEQQEKLENRVKNILPFGESVEKAIDAAKAAVREIWDPTSFFENLGLRYNGPFDGHNIETLERAFRNAAAFEGPTVIHVLTEKGRGYGPAENDPVKRLHDIGNPKPGSYTAAFTEALIKEAERQPEIVALT
;
A
#
# COMPACT_ATOMS: atom_id res chain seq x y z
N MET A 1 18.04 2.98 -16.47
CA MET A 1 18.13 3.23 -15.00
C MET A 1 17.61 2.05 -14.20
N ILE A 2 16.45 1.49 -14.55
CA ILE A 2 15.82 0.34 -13.84
C ILE A 2 16.77 -0.86 -13.71
N GLU A 3 17.56 -1.17 -14.74
CA GLU A 3 18.53 -2.28 -14.73
C GLU A 3 19.72 -2.08 -13.78
N GLN A 4 19.94 -0.86 -13.33
CA GLN A 4 20.99 -0.48 -12.39
C GLN A 4 20.55 -0.63 -10.93
N ILE A 5 19.23 -0.79 -10.70
CA ILE A 5 18.69 -1.04 -9.38
C ILE A 5 18.75 -2.54 -9.11
N THR A 6 19.72 -2.93 -8.32
CA THR A 6 19.97 -4.33 -7.93
C THR A 6 19.58 -4.62 -6.48
N CYS A 7 19.49 -3.56 -5.68
CA CYS A 7 19.03 -3.63 -4.29
C CYS A 7 18.44 -2.28 -3.85
N PRO A 8 17.67 -2.23 -2.76
CA PRO A 8 17.07 -0.99 -2.25
C PRO A 8 18.08 0.12 -1.93
N ALA A 9 19.32 -0.24 -1.57
CA ALA A 9 20.35 0.74 -1.27
C ALA A 9 20.72 1.63 -2.47
N ASP A 10 20.57 1.13 -3.70
CA ASP A 10 20.86 1.90 -4.92
C ASP A 10 19.95 3.13 -5.05
N LEU A 11 18.72 3.06 -4.53
CA LEU A 11 17.77 4.17 -4.55
C LEU A 11 18.24 5.38 -3.73
N ARG A 12 19.04 5.16 -2.68
CA ARG A 12 19.46 6.22 -1.76
C ARG A 12 20.41 7.22 -2.41
N ARG A 13 21.06 6.83 -3.52
CA ARG A 13 22.02 7.65 -4.26
C ARG A 13 21.34 8.55 -5.30
N LEU A 14 20.08 8.28 -5.64
CA LEU A 14 19.37 8.98 -6.69
C LEU A 14 18.85 10.34 -6.20
N THR A 15 18.97 11.33 -7.07
CA THR A 15 18.38 12.66 -6.91
C THR A 15 16.87 12.61 -7.12
N SER A 16 16.16 13.68 -6.73
CA SER A 16 14.71 13.79 -6.94
C SER A 16 14.32 13.72 -8.43
N LEU A 17 15.17 14.22 -9.32
CA LEU A 17 14.93 14.14 -10.77
C LEU A 17 15.08 12.70 -11.27
N GLU A 18 16.17 12.03 -10.90
CA GLU A 18 16.39 10.62 -11.26
C GLU A 18 15.31 9.70 -10.70
N LEU A 19 14.80 9.96 -9.49
CA LEU A 19 13.68 9.19 -8.93
C LEU A 19 12.39 9.38 -9.74
N LYS A 20 12.15 10.57 -10.27
CA LYS A 20 11.01 10.84 -11.15
C LYS A 20 11.15 10.11 -12.48
N GLU A 21 12.34 10.12 -13.07
CA GLU A 21 12.64 9.37 -14.29
C GLU A 21 12.51 7.85 -14.07
N LEU A 22 13.07 7.34 -12.98
CA LEU A 22 12.93 5.94 -12.58
C LEU A 22 11.46 5.53 -12.40
N SER A 23 10.64 6.40 -11.80
CA SER A 23 9.20 6.13 -11.64
C SER A 23 8.50 5.95 -12.99
N GLN A 24 8.85 6.74 -13.99
CA GLN A 24 8.31 6.61 -15.34
C GLN A 24 8.80 5.35 -16.05
N GLU A 25 10.09 5.04 -15.91
CA GLU A 25 10.69 3.84 -16.48
C GLU A 25 10.07 2.56 -15.90
N ILE A 26 9.88 2.51 -14.56
CA ILE A 26 9.19 1.41 -13.88
C ILE A 26 7.76 1.23 -14.42
N ARG A 27 7.00 2.32 -14.60
CA ARG A 27 5.64 2.24 -15.16
C ARG A 27 5.63 1.65 -16.56
N SER A 28 6.51 2.17 -17.44
CA SER A 28 6.63 1.67 -18.81
C SER A 28 7.00 0.19 -18.85
N PHE A 29 7.92 -0.23 -17.99
CA PHE A 29 8.35 -1.62 -17.88
C PHE A 29 7.22 -2.53 -17.39
N ILE A 30 6.47 -2.11 -16.36
CA ILE A 30 5.32 -2.89 -15.84
C ILE A 30 4.23 -3.01 -16.90
N VAL A 31 3.92 -1.93 -17.63
CA VAL A 31 2.92 -1.97 -18.71
C VAL A 31 3.31 -3.01 -19.75
N GLN A 32 4.53 -2.94 -20.29
CA GLN A 32 5.01 -3.87 -21.30
C GLN A 32 4.98 -5.33 -20.82
N THR A 33 5.43 -5.56 -19.59
CA THR A 33 5.45 -6.90 -19.00
C THR A 33 4.05 -7.48 -18.80
N VAL A 34 3.14 -6.69 -18.25
CA VAL A 34 1.79 -7.16 -17.95
C VAL A 34 0.93 -7.30 -19.20
N GLU A 35 1.14 -6.47 -20.21
CA GLU A 35 0.51 -6.67 -21.53
C GLU A 35 0.95 -7.99 -22.18
N ALA A 36 2.20 -8.38 -22.03
CA ALA A 36 2.72 -9.62 -22.58
C ALA A 36 2.30 -10.87 -21.79
N ASN A 37 2.36 -10.82 -20.46
CA ASN A 37 2.23 -12.00 -19.59
C ASN A 37 0.88 -12.09 -18.86
N GLY A 38 0.10 -11.01 -18.86
CA GLY A 38 -1.03 -10.83 -17.96
C GLY A 38 -0.61 -10.47 -16.54
N GLY A 39 -1.55 -10.06 -15.71
CA GLY A 39 -1.29 -9.74 -14.31
C GLY A 39 -1.97 -8.47 -13.84
N HIS A 40 -1.58 -8.01 -12.65
CA HIS A 40 -2.14 -6.82 -12.03
C HIS A 40 -1.43 -5.57 -12.55
N LEU A 41 -2.15 -4.69 -13.24
CA LEU A 41 -1.57 -3.51 -13.86
C LEU A 41 -1.85 -2.24 -13.05
N GLY A 42 -3.10 -1.80 -13.02
CA GLY A 42 -3.46 -0.50 -12.43
C GLY A 42 -3.07 -0.36 -10.97
N SER A 43 -3.13 -1.45 -10.18
CA SER A 43 -2.71 -1.46 -8.78
C SER A 43 -1.22 -1.18 -8.62
N ASN A 44 -0.38 -1.76 -9.48
CA ASN A 44 1.07 -1.55 -9.44
C ASN A 44 1.48 -0.16 -9.95
N LEU A 45 0.83 0.35 -10.99
CA LEU A 45 1.10 1.70 -11.50
C LEU A 45 0.81 2.80 -10.46
N GLY A 46 -0.17 2.57 -9.58
CA GLY A 46 -0.54 3.49 -8.52
C GLY A 46 0.44 3.57 -7.36
N VAL A 47 1.29 2.56 -7.15
CA VAL A 47 2.16 2.46 -5.96
C VAL A 47 3.65 2.63 -6.26
N VAL A 48 4.01 3.17 -7.41
CA VAL A 48 5.42 3.29 -7.81
C VAL A 48 6.18 4.20 -6.85
N GLU A 49 5.75 5.44 -6.67
CA GLU A 49 6.41 6.40 -5.77
C GLU A 49 6.31 5.95 -4.30
N LEU A 50 5.17 5.37 -3.91
CA LEU A 50 4.99 4.80 -2.58
C LEU A 50 6.04 3.72 -2.28
N SER A 51 6.25 2.78 -3.21
CA SER A 51 7.23 1.70 -3.05
C SER A 51 8.67 2.23 -3.02
N ILE A 52 9.00 3.20 -3.87
CA ILE A 52 10.31 3.87 -3.86
C ILE A 52 10.54 4.55 -2.50
N ALA A 53 9.57 5.31 -2.00
CA ALA A 53 9.68 6.00 -0.73
C ALA A 53 9.85 5.03 0.45
N LEU A 54 9.13 3.90 0.45
CA LEU A 54 9.28 2.84 1.45
C LEU A 54 10.71 2.29 1.47
N HIS A 55 11.25 1.91 0.30
CA HIS A 55 12.60 1.34 0.20
C HIS A 55 13.73 2.36 0.43
N ARG A 56 13.42 3.66 0.37
CA ARG A 56 14.37 4.71 0.75
C ARG A 56 14.32 5.05 2.24
N ALA A 57 13.15 4.87 2.87
CA ALA A 57 12.95 5.18 4.28
C ALA A 57 13.36 4.01 5.21
N PHE A 58 13.17 2.78 4.76
CA PHE A 58 13.40 1.56 5.54
C PHE A 58 14.50 0.68 4.91
N ASP A 59 15.10 -0.16 5.73
CA ASP A 59 16.25 -1.00 5.34
C ASP A 59 15.84 -2.46 5.13
N SER A 60 15.18 -2.74 3.99
CA SER A 60 14.81 -4.11 3.61
C SER A 60 16.06 -4.88 3.11
N PRO A 61 16.28 -6.16 3.49
CA PRO A 61 15.35 -7.07 4.18
C PRO A 61 15.38 -7.00 5.71
N ARG A 62 16.26 -6.17 6.32
CA ARG A 62 16.31 -6.03 7.77
C ARG A 62 14.96 -5.56 8.32
N ASP A 63 14.43 -4.47 7.81
CA ASP A 63 13.07 -4.03 8.09
C ASP A 63 12.07 -4.87 7.27
N ILE A 64 10.98 -5.27 7.90
CA ILE A 64 10.03 -6.26 7.39
C ILE A 64 8.90 -5.55 6.66
N MET A 65 8.79 -5.76 5.36
CA MET A 65 7.71 -5.20 4.54
C MET A 65 6.71 -6.29 4.16
N LEU A 66 5.45 -6.09 4.52
CA LEU A 66 4.34 -7.00 4.24
C LEU A 66 3.36 -6.32 3.28
N TRP A 67 3.01 -7.00 2.20
CA TRP A 67 2.10 -6.50 1.17
C TRP A 67 0.77 -7.26 1.26
N ASP A 68 -0.30 -6.57 1.68
CA ASP A 68 -1.63 -7.20 1.74
C ASP A 68 -2.08 -7.65 0.36
N THR A 69 -2.66 -8.85 0.28
CA THR A 69 -2.94 -9.54 -0.98
C THR A 69 -1.68 -9.83 -1.80
N GLY A 70 -0.68 -8.94 -1.79
CA GLY A 70 0.57 -9.08 -2.53
C GLY A 70 0.50 -8.74 -4.03
N HIS A 71 -0.68 -8.42 -4.56
CA HIS A 71 -0.88 -8.13 -5.99
C HIS A 71 -0.25 -6.81 -6.46
N GLN A 72 0.06 -5.90 -5.54
CA GLN A 72 0.70 -4.61 -5.79
C GLN A 72 2.21 -4.61 -5.45
N ALA A 73 2.86 -5.79 -5.48
CA ALA A 73 4.27 -5.95 -5.08
C ALA A 73 5.25 -5.99 -6.28
N TYR A 74 4.81 -5.68 -7.51
CA TYR A 74 5.72 -5.74 -8.66
C TYR A 74 6.83 -4.70 -8.55
N VAL A 75 6.50 -3.48 -8.11
CA VAL A 75 7.50 -2.44 -7.86
C VAL A 75 8.50 -2.88 -6.79
N HIS A 76 8.02 -3.48 -5.69
CA HIS A 76 8.87 -4.06 -4.66
C HIS A 76 9.84 -5.11 -5.24
N LYS A 77 9.36 -6.01 -6.11
CA LYS A 77 10.23 -7.00 -6.79
C LYS A 77 11.29 -6.34 -7.68
N ILE A 78 10.91 -5.32 -8.43
CA ILE A 78 11.85 -4.53 -9.26
C ILE A 78 12.94 -3.90 -8.39
N LEU A 79 12.56 -3.21 -7.32
CA LEU A 79 13.47 -2.50 -6.43
C LEU A 79 14.36 -3.41 -5.58
N THR A 80 14.03 -4.69 -5.51
CA THR A 80 14.80 -5.74 -4.83
C THR A 80 15.57 -6.66 -5.78
N GLY A 81 15.86 -6.18 -7.00
CA GLY A 81 16.83 -6.78 -7.92
C GLY A 81 16.28 -7.87 -8.85
N ARG A 82 14.95 -8.08 -8.90
CA ARG A 82 14.31 -9.14 -9.71
C ARG A 82 13.87 -8.70 -11.12
N THR A 83 14.30 -7.53 -11.58
CA THR A 83 13.88 -6.96 -12.88
C THR A 83 14.08 -7.92 -14.04
N LYS A 84 15.19 -8.67 -14.05
CA LYS A 84 15.53 -9.62 -15.14
C LYS A 84 14.56 -10.79 -15.27
N ASP A 85 13.89 -11.16 -14.17
CA ASP A 85 13.00 -12.32 -14.11
C ASP A 85 11.57 -12.00 -14.56
N PHE A 86 11.27 -10.71 -14.79
CA PHE A 86 9.91 -10.25 -15.14
C PHE A 86 9.41 -10.81 -16.48
N SER A 87 10.29 -11.22 -17.38
CA SER A 87 9.89 -11.92 -18.63
C SER A 87 9.11 -13.22 -18.33
N SER A 88 9.34 -13.82 -17.17
CA SER A 88 8.67 -15.04 -16.69
C SER A 88 7.55 -14.77 -15.68
N LEU A 89 7.15 -13.51 -15.48
CA LEU A 89 6.13 -13.13 -14.50
C LEU A 89 4.84 -13.95 -14.70
N ARG A 90 4.40 -14.63 -13.62
CA ARG A 90 3.18 -15.48 -13.59
C ARG A 90 3.22 -16.68 -14.54
N GLN A 91 4.38 -17.04 -15.05
CA GLN A 91 4.56 -18.27 -15.82
C GLN A 91 4.93 -19.44 -14.88
N SER A 92 4.67 -20.67 -15.33
CA SER A 92 5.04 -21.87 -14.57
C SER A 92 6.57 -21.93 -14.39
N GLY A 93 7.02 -22.05 -13.15
CA GLY A 93 8.43 -22.03 -12.79
C GLY A 93 9.13 -20.69 -12.91
N GLY A 94 8.38 -19.61 -13.21
CA GLY A 94 8.88 -18.25 -13.30
C GLY A 94 8.56 -17.40 -12.06
N LEU A 95 8.72 -16.08 -12.21
CA LEU A 95 8.49 -15.11 -11.15
C LEU A 95 7.01 -15.10 -10.72
N SER A 96 6.76 -15.24 -9.42
CA SER A 96 5.41 -15.18 -8.86
C SER A 96 4.78 -13.79 -9.04
N GLY A 97 3.48 -13.73 -9.24
CA GLY A 97 2.70 -12.49 -9.24
C GLY A 97 2.47 -11.90 -7.83
N TYR A 98 2.99 -12.57 -6.79
CA TYR A 98 2.88 -12.21 -5.37
C TYR A 98 4.24 -12.34 -4.70
N PRO A 99 4.49 -11.75 -3.51
CA PRO A 99 5.69 -12.02 -2.75
C PRO A 99 5.89 -13.51 -2.54
N SER A 100 7.14 -13.96 -2.62
CA SER A 100 7.52 -15.36 -2.44
C SER A 100 8.88 -15.48 -1.75
N ARG A 101 8.91 -16.12 -0.59
CA ARG A 101 10.11 -16.33 0.22
C ARG A 101 11.18 -17.17 -0.50
N SER A 102 10.75 -17.99 -1.44
CA SER A 102 11.68 -18.77 -2.28
C SER A 102 12.38 -17.93 -3.34
N GLU A 103 11.88 -16.73 -3.64
CA GLU A 103 12.46 -15.82 -4.65
C GLU A 103 13.44 -14.81 -4.03
N SER A 104 13.18 -14.36 -2.82
CA SER A 104 13.94 -13.26 -2.22
C SER A 104 13.82 -13.21 -0.70
N GLU A 105 14.91 -12.86 -0.04
CA GLU A 105 14.93 -12.56 1.40
C GLU A 105 14.12 -11.30 1.78
N HIS A 106 13.78 -10.47 0.80
CA HIS A 106 12.93 -9.30 0.99
C HIS A 106 11.45 -9.66 1.14
N ASP A 107 11.04 -10.88 0.80
CA ASP A 107 9.67 -11.37 0.86
C ASP A 107 9.45 -12.19 2.14
N TRP A 108 8.68 -11.66 3.08
CA TRP A 108 8.49 -12.26 4.41
C TRP A 108 7.29 -13.18 4.53
N ILE A 109 6.29 -13.00 3.66
CA ILE A 109 5.07 -13.82 3.65
C ILE A 109 4.73 -14.26 2.23
N GLU A 110 4.05 -15.39 2.12
CA GLU A 110 3.49 -15.92 0.88
C GLU A 110 1.98 -15.91 1.01
N ASN A 111 1.34 -14.93 0.39
CA ASN A 111 -0.08 -14.73 0.56
C ASN A 111 -0.71 -14.04 -0.65
N SER A 112 -1.91 -14.45 -1.01
CA SER A 112 -2.75 -13.83 -2.04
C SER A 112 -4.16 -13.48 -1.54
N HIS A 113 -4.40 -13.61 -0.23
CA HIS A 113 -5.68 -13.27 0.40
C HIS A 113 -5.66 -11.85 0.94
N ALA A 114 -6.72 -11.09 0.64
CA ALA A 114 -6.90 -9.75 1.17
C ALA A 114 -7.14 -9.76 2.69
N SER A 115 -6.82 -8.66 3.33
CA SER A 115 -7.09 -8.36 4.76
C SER A 115 -6.22 -9.14 5.77
N THR A 116 -5.17 -9.83 5.33
CA THR A 116 -4.38 -10.72 6.19
C THR A 116 -3.06 -10.13 6.68
N ALA A 117 -2.50 -9.13 5.99
CA ALA A 117 -1.17 -8.60 6.29
C ALA A 117 -1.06 -8.04 7.71
N LEU A 118 -2.14 -7.46 8.26
CA LEU A 118 -2.14 -6.90 9.62
C LEU A 118 -2.01 -7.98 10.68
N SER A 119 -2.62 -9.16 10.47
CA SER A 119 -2.47 -10.30 11.38
C SER A 119 -1.06 -10.88 11.34
N TYR A 120 -0.44 -10.96 10.15
CA TYR A 120 0.98 -11.32 10.04
C TYR A 120 1.87 -10.30 10.73
N ALA A 121 1.62 -9.00 10.53
CA ALA A 121 2.38 -7.92 11.16
C ALA A 121 2.29 -8.00 12.69
N PHE A 122 1.11 -8.26 13.24
CA PHE A 122 0.89 -8.45 14.67
C PHE A 122 1.70 -9.63 15.21
N GLY A 123 1.64 -10.78 14.54
CA GLY A 123 2.39 -11.99 14.94
C GLY A 123 3.89 -11.76 14.94
N ILE A 124 4.44 -11.14 13.88
CA ILE A 124 5.86 -10.82 13.74
C ILE A 124 6.29 -9.81 14.80
N ALA A 125 5.55 -8.73 15.02
CA ALA A 125 5.86 -7.73 16.03
C ALA A 125 5.82 -8.31 17.45
N THR A 126 4.89 -9.21 17.73
CA THR A 126 4.79 -9.93 19.01
C THR A 126 6.00 -10.84 19.23
N ALA A 127 6.43 -11.58 18.20
CA ALA A 127 7.61 -12.43 18.28
C ALA A 127 8.88 -11.59 18.56
N GLN A 128 9.04 -10.46 17.87
CA GLN A 128 10.19 -9.56 18.07
C GLN A 128 10.22 -8.94 19.48
N ALA A 129 9.07 -8.63 20.06
CA ALA A 129 9.00 -8.10 21.42
C ALA A 129 9.40 -9.13 22.48
N SER A 130 9.25 -10.42 22.19
CA SER A 130 9.61 -11.54 23.07
C SER A 130 11.11 -11.87 23.03
N GLU A 131 11.75 -11.58 21.92
CA GLU A 131 13.17 -11.75 21.73
C GLU A 131 13.84 -10.41 22.05
N SER A 132 15.08 -10.41 22.57
CA SER A 132 15.90 -9.19 22.73
C SER A 132 16.30 -8.66 21.33
N GLY A 133 15.28 -8.39 20.52
CA GLY A 133 15.36 -8.22 19.09
C GLY A 133 16.04 -6.93 18.67
N GLU A 134 16.64 -6.95 17.49
CA GLU A 134 17.46 -5.90 16.86
C GLU A 134 16.67 -4.65 16.40
N GLY A 135 15.52 -4.35 16.98
CA GLY A 135 14.75 -3.12 16.64
C GLY A 135 14.35 -3.01 15.17
N ARG A 136 14.00 -4.13 14.52
CA ARG A 136 13.48 -4.16 13.14
C ARG A 136 12.11 -3.48 13.06
N ARG A 137 11.89 -2.69 12.05
CA ARG A 137 10.56 -2.13 11.79
C ARG A 137 9.70 -3.16 11.07
N VAL A 138 8.41 -3.22 11.43
CA VAL A 138 7.41 -4.01 10.71
C VAL A 138 6.46 -3.05 10.01
N ILE A 139 6.41 -3.14 8.68
CA ILE A 139 5.61 -2.28 7.83
C ILE A 139 4.59 -3.16 7.09
N ALA A 140 3.30 -2.84 7.22
CA ALA A 140 2.22 -3.53 6.52
C ALA A 140 1.53 -2.56 5.55
N VAL A 141 1.62 -2.83 4.25
CA VAL A 141 0.93 -2.06 3.20
C VAL A 141 -0.40 -2.74 2.90
N ILE A 142 -1.49 -2.02 3.14
CA ILE A 142 -2.86 -2.52 2.92
C ILE A 142 -3.67 -1.55 2.06
N GLY A 143 -4.43 -2.06 1.10
CA GLY A 143 -5.35 -1.25 0.30
C GLY A 143 -6.66 -0.94 1.04
N ASP A 144 -7.32 0.16 0.66
CA ASP A 144 -8.61 0.57 1.21
C ASP A 144 -9.70 -0.50 1.04
N GLY A 145 -9.69 -1.22 -0.08
CA GLY A 145 -10.59 -2.36 -0.30
C GLY A 145 -10.34 -3.51 0.67
N ALA A 146 -9.09 -3.90 0.88
CA ALA A 146 -8.71 -4.95 1.81
C ALA A 146 -8.98 -4.57 3.27
N LEU A 147 -8.91 -3.27 3.60
CA LEU A 147 -9.22 -2.77 4.94
C LEU A 147 -10.69 -3.00 5.35
N THR A 148 -11.60 -3.22 4.39
CA THR A 148 -13.02 -3.51 4.69
C THR A 148 -13.28 -4.93 5.17
N GLY A 149 -12.30 -5.82 5.08
CA GLY A 149 -12.43 -7.21 5.51
C GLY A 149 -12.38 -7.38 7.04
N GLY A 150 -13.17 -8.30 7.58
CA GLY A 150 -13.25 -8.54 9.02
C GLY A 150 -11.91 -8.87 9.67
N MET A 151 -11.05 -9.61 8.98
CA MET A 151 -9.70 -9.95 9.47
C MET A 151 -8.80 -8.71 9.60
N ALA A 152 -8.94 -7.71 8.73
CA ALA A 152 -8.22 -6.45 8.86
C ALA A 152 -8.67 -5.67 10.11
N PHE A 153 -9.98 -5.64 10.40
CA PHE A 153 -10.52 -5.05 11.64
C PHE A 153 -9.96 -5.74 12.88
N GLU A 154 -9.93 -7.07 12.88
CA GLU A 154 -9.35 -7.84 13.99
C GLU A 154 -7.87 -7.54 14.15
N GLY A 155 -7.12 -7.48 13.04
CA GLY A 155 -5.71 -7.11 13.04
C GLY A 155 -5.46 -5.71 13.62
N LEU A 156 -6.25 -4.70 13.21
CA LEU A 156 -6.17 -3.34 13.77
C LEU A 156 -6.45 -3.33 15.27
N ASN A 157 -7.51 -4.01 15.71
CA ASN A 157 -7.88 -4.09 17.11
C ASN A 157 -6.76 -4.72 17.96
N ASN A 158 -6.18 -5.82 17.51
CA ASN A 158 -5.09 -6.50 18.21
C ASN A 158 -3.81 -5.65 18.24
N LEU A 159 -3.45 -4.99 17.15
CA LEU A 159 -2.29 -4.09 17.08
C LEU A 159 -2.43 -2.91 18.05
N GLY A 160 -3.61 -2.28 18.07
CA GLY A 160 -3.88 -1.15 18.98
C GLY A 160 -3.91 -1.58 20.44
N HIS A 161 -4.61 -2.68 20.77
CA HIS A 161 -4.69 -3.20 22.14
C HIS A 161 -3.31 -3.56 22.72
N ALA A 162 -2.46 -4.20 21.92
CA ALA A 162 -1.12 -4.60 22.34
C ALA A 162 -0.08 -3.46 22.27
N GLY A 163 -0.41 -2.32 21.69
CA GLY A 163 0.56 -1.23 21.47
C GLY A 163 1.73 -1.64 20.57
N SER A 164 1.52 -2.57 19.63
CA SER A 164 2.58 -3.20 18.83
C SER A 164 3.27 -2.20 17.91
N ASN A 165 4.60 -2.23 17.83
CA ASN A 165 5.40 -1.37 16.95
C ASN A 165 5.25 -1.77 15.47
N VAL A 166 4.13 -1.38 14.85
CA VAL A 166 3.82 -1.64 13.43
C VAL A 166 3.44 -0.35 12.73
N ILE A 167 4.02 -0.14 11.56
CA ILE A 167 3.66 0.95 10.66
C ILE A 167 2.70 0.39 9.60
N ILE A 168 1.45 0.84 9.64
CA ILE A 168 0.40 0.46 8.71
C ILE A 168 0.32 1.52 7.62
N VAL A 169 0.61 1.16 6.39
CA VAL A 169 0.50 2.05 5.23
C VAL A 169 -0.81 1.77 4.53
N LEU A 170 -1.80 2.64 4.77
CA LEU A 170 -3.09 2.56 4.12
C LEU A 170 -3.00 3.21 2.73
N ASN A 171 -2.94 2.39 1.70
CA ASN A 171 -2.96 2.81 0.30
C ASN A 171 -4.42 3.01 -0.15
N ASP A 172 -4.89 4.25 -0.11
CA ASP A 172 -6.25 4.61 -0.49
C ASP A 172 -6.29 5.15 -1.93
N ASN A 173 -6.84 4.35 -2.85
CA ASN A 173 -7.16 4.78 -4.21
C ASN A 173 -8.68 4.76 -4.50
N GLY A 174 -9.50 4.45 -3.49
CA GLY A 174 -10.96 4.44 -3.53
C GLY A 174 -11.60 3.30 -4.29
N ARG A 175 -10.82 2.30 -4.69
CA ARG A 175 -11.33 1.17 -5.47
C ARG A 175 -10.50 -0.09 -5.29
N SER A 176 -11.22 -1.23 -5.36
CA SER A 176 -10.60 -2.51 -5.73
C SER A 176 -10.91 -2.84 -7.20
N TYR A 177 -11.74 -3.84 -7.50
CA TYR A 177 -12.34 -4.03 -8.84
C TYR A 177 -13.44 -3.00 -9.09
N ALA A 178 -14.20 -2.67 -8.06
CA ALA A 178 -15.26 -1.67 -8.03
C ALA A 178 -14.92 -0.56 -7.01
N PRO A 179 -15.66 0.55 -6.99
CA PRO A 179 -15.54 1.53 -5.92
C PRO A 179 -15.75 0.86 -4.56
N THR A 180 -14.87 1.12 -3.61
CA THR A 180 -14.98 0.58 -2.25
C THR A 180 -16.22 1.13 -1.56
N ILE A 181 -17.08 0.26 -1.02
CA ILE A 181 -18.34 0.61 -0.36
C ILE A 181 -18.31 0.14 1.09
N SER A 182 -18.22 1.08 2.02
CA SER A 182 -18.38 0.83 3.47
C SER A 182 -18.51 2.15 4.22
N ARG A 183 -18.97 2.12 5.47
CA ARG A 183 -18.97 3.32 6.34
C ARG A 183 -17.57 3.89 6.53
N LEU A 184 -16.57 3.03 6.68
CA LEU A 184 -15.17 3.42 6.76
C LEU A 184 -14.71 4.08 5.45
N SER A 185 -15.01 3.47 4.30
CA SER A 185 -14.72 4.03 2.99
C SER A 185 -15.38 5.40 2.76
N ASP A 186 -16.61 5.58 3.24
CA ASP A 186 -17.28 6.88 3.14
C ASP A 186 -16.60 7.96 3.99
N SER A 187 -16.08 7.59 5.16
CA SER A 187 -15.27 8.47 5.99
C SER A 187 -13.93 8.82 5.33
N LEU A 188 -13.23 7.84 4.75
CA LEU A 188 -12.00 8.06 3.98
C LEU A 188 -12.24 8.91 2.72
N LYS A 189 -13.37 8.73 2.01
CA LYS A 189 -13.76 9.56 0.85
C LYS A 189 -13.97 11.03 1.23
N ARG A 190 -14.53 11.31 2.41
CA ARG A 190 -14.69 12.69 2.91
C ARG A 190 -13.34 13.37 3.10
N LEU A 191 -12.34 12.65 3.64
CA LEU A 191 -10.97 13.16 3.77
C LEU A 191 -10.34 13.44 2.41
N ARG A 192 -10.43 12.48 1.48
CA ARG A 192 -9.87 12.59 0.13
C ARG A 192 -10.46 13.77 -0.66
N ASN A 193 -11.76 14.00 -0.55
CA ASN A 193 -12.47 15.01 -1.31
C ASN A 193 -12.44 16.40 -0.66
N ASN A 194 -11.69 16.59 0.43
CA ASN A 194 -11.60 17.88 1.09
C ASN A 194 -10.28 18.62 0.76
N PRO A 195 -10.28 19.48 -0.27
CA PRO A 195 -9.08 20.21 -0.67
C PRO A 195 -8.52 21.10 0.45
N ARG A 196 -9.41 21.64 1.30
CA ARG A 196 -9.00 22.52 2.40
C ARG A 196 -8.20 21.78 3.47
N TYR A 197 -8.49 20.50 3.68
CA TYR A 197 -7.75 19.67 4.65
C TYR A 197 -6.30 19.47 4.21
N LEU A 198 -6.10 19.07 2.95
CA LEU A 198 -4.77 18.86 2.36
C LEU A 198 -3.95 20.16 2.33
N GLU A 199 -4.55 21.27 1.88
CA GLU A 199 -3.90 22.59 1.87
C GLU A 199 -3.58 23.12 3.28
N GLN A 200 -4.45 22.91 4.26
CA GLN A 200 -4.20 23.36 5.63
C GLN A 200 -3.11 22.54 6.32
N GLN A 201 -3.03 21.24 6.05
CA GLN A 201 -1.97 20.38 6.55
C GLN A 201 -0.60 20.83 5.98
N GLU A 202 -0.52 21.09 4.68
CA GLU A 202 0.70 21.59 4.04
C GLU A 202 1.10 23.00 4.54
N LYS A 203 0.12 23.90 4.67
CA LYS A 203 0.33 25.24 5.21
C LYS A 203 0.75 25.23 6.68
N LEU A 204 0.19 24.34 7.49
CA LEU A 204 0.55 24.19 8.90
C LEU A 204 1.97 23.62 9.04
N GLU A 205 2.32 22.58 8.28
CA GLU A 205 3.66 22.03 8.27
C GLU A 205 4.71 23.05 7.82
N ASN A 206 4.40 23.83 6.79
CA ASN A 206 5.31 24.88 6.28
C ASN A 206 5.42 26.07 7.24
N ARG A 207 4.35 26.48 7.94
CA ARG A 207 4.38 27.53 8.95
C ARG A 207 5.18 27.13 10.19
N VAL A 208 5.01 25.91 10.66
CA VAL A 208 5.74 25.41 11.84
C VAL A 208 7.23 25.30 11.54
N LYS A 209 7.63 24.86 10.33
CA LYS A 209 9.03 24.83 9.91
C LYS A 209 9.69 26.21 9.89
N ASN A 210 8.90 27.26 9.59
CA ASN A 210 9.43 28.61 9.42
C ASN A 210 9.44 29.45 10.73
N ILE A 211 8.80 28.98 11.80
CA ILE A 211 8.58 29.78 13.02
C ILE A 211 9.44 29.32 14.21
N LEU A 212 9.91 28.06 14.24
CA LEU A 212 10.58 27.51 15.42
C LEU A 212 11.90 26.81 15.08
N PRO A 213 13.02 27.13 15.76
CA PRO A 213 14.25 26.36 15.67
C PRO A 213 14.07 25.02 16.41
N PHE A 214 14.67 23.98 15.87
CA PHE A 214 14.61 22.57 16.27
C PHE A 214 14.54 22.28 17.79
N GLY A 215 13.60 21.42 18.23
CA GLY A 215 13.52 20.88 19.58
C GLY A 215 12.22 20.09 19.86
N GLU A 216 12.22 19.18 20.86
CA GLU A 216 11.08 18.36 21.29
C GLU A 216 9.78 19.16 21.59
N SER A 217 9.91 20.42 21.96
CA SER A 217 8.78 21.31 22.23
C SER A 217 7.99 21.67 20.97
N VAL A 218 8.64 21.59 19.78
CA VAL A 218 8.03 21.86 18.49
C VAL A 218 7.13 20.71 18.04
N GLU A 219 7.55 19.46 18.27
CA GLU A 219 6.71 18.29 18.00
C GLU A 219 5.43 18.31 18.81
N LYS A 220 5.50 18.62 20.10
CA LYS A 220 4.32 18.74 20.96
C LYS A 220 3.37 19.88 20.53
N ALA A 221 3.91 20.99 20.06
CA ALA A 221 3.11 22.09 19.54
C ALA A 221 2.45 21.75 18.18
N ILE A 222 3.16 21.00 17.31
CA ILE A 222 2.60 20.49 16.06
C ILE A 222 1.49 19.47 16.33
N ASP A 223 1.69 18.56 17.27
CA ASP A 223 0.70 17.55 17.63
C ASP A 223 -0.53 18.18 18.31
N ALA A 224 -0.35 19.20 19.14
CA ALA A 224 -1.46 19.97 19.73
C ALA A 224 -2.23 20.78 18.67
N ALA A 225 -1.55 21.39 17.71
CA ALA A 225 -2.20 22.11 16.62
C ALA A 225 -2.92 21.14 15.64
N LYS A 226 -2.35 19.97 15.38
CA LYS A 226 -3.02 18.90 14.64
C LYS A 226 -4.23 18.37 15.39
N ALA A 227 -4.17 18.20 16.71
CA ALA A 227 -5.29 17.79 17.54
C ALA A 227 -6.45 18.82 17.52
N ALA A 228 -6.15 20.10 17.57
CA ALA A 228 -7.18 21.16 17.50
C ALA A 228 -7.88 21.22 16.13
N VAL A 229 -7.17 20.90 15.03
CA VAL A 229 -7.77 20.77 13.68
C VAL A 229 -8.59 19.48 13.57
N ARG A 230 -8.19 18.42 14.30
CA ARG A 230 -8.88 17.12 14.33
C ARG A 230 -10.24 17.17 15.03
N GLU A 231 -10.42 17.94 16.10
CA GLU A 231 -11.71 18.07 16.81
C GLU A 231 -12.86 18.55 15.92
N ILE A 232 -12.54 19.15 14.77
CA ILE A 232 -13.53 19.66 13.82
C ILE A 232 -13.89 18.61 12.75
N TRP A 233 -13.14 17.48 12.63
CA TRP A 233 -13.27 16.54 11.51
C TRP A 233 -13.10 15.06 11.93
N ASP A 234 -14.19 14.35 12.01
CA ASP A 234 -14.43 13.03 12.63
C ASP A 234 -13.94 11.71 11.95
N PRO A 235 -13.21 11.65 10.82
CA PRO A 235 -12.76 10.35 10.29
C PRO A 235 -11.53 9.76 10.97
N THR A 236 -10.79 10.56 11.74
CA THR A 236 -9.57 10.09 12.44
C THR A 236 -9.91 9.27 13.68
N SER A 237 -11.10 9.51 14.27
CA SER A 237 -11.55 8.86 15.50
C SER A 237 -11.61 7.33 15.40
N PHE A 238 -11.86 6.78 14.19
CA PHE A 238 -11.92 5.33 14.03
C PHE A 238 -10.60 4.63 14.41
N PHE A 239 -9.47 5.07 13.87
CA PHE A 239 -8.17 4.49 14.17
C PHE A 239 -7.72 4.80 15.61
N GLU A 240 -7.96 6.01 16.06
CA GLU A 240 -7.61 6.47 17.41
C GLU A 240 -8.41 5.74 18.50
N ASN A 241 -9.69 5.46 18.26
CA ASN A 241 -10.52 4.65 19.16
C ASN A 241 -10.06 3.19 19.27
N LEU A 242 -9.34 2.69 18.25
CA LEU A 242 -8.68 1.39 18.30
C LEU A 242 -7.28 1.44 18.92
N GLY A 243 -6.82 2.62 19.37
CA GLY A 243 -5.48 2.79 19.96
C GLY A 243 -4.35 2.95 18.94
N LEU A 244 -4.66 3.26 17.67
CA LEU A 244 -3.67 3.49 16.63
C LEU A 244 -3.48 4.99 16.38
N ARG A 245 -2.23 5.44 16.30
CA ARG A 245 -1.93 6.80 15.86
C ARG A 245 -2.23 6.91 14.35
N TYR A 246 -2.98 7.96 13.97
CA TYR A 246 -3.29 8.23 12.58
C TYR A 246 -2.51 9.43 12.05
N ASN A 247 -1.89 9.30 10.87
CA ASN A 247 -1.23 10.38 10.15
C ASN A 247 -1.65 10.37 8.67
N GLY A 248 -1.94 11.53 8.12
CA GLY A 248 -2.33 11.69 6.72
C GLY A 248 -3.67 12.43 6.59
N PRO A 249 -4.26 12.41 5.38
CA PRO A 249 -3.73 11.72 4.20
C PRO A 249 -2.55 12.47 3.55
N PHE A 250 -1.63 11.72 2.95
CA PHE A 250 -0.48 12.22 2.19
C PHE A 250 -0.64 11.94 0.70
N ASP A 251 -0.07 12.79 -0.16
CA ASP A 251 0.05 12.51 -1.60
C ASP A 251 1.00 11.34 -1.82
N GLY A 252 0.45 10.21 -2.30
CA GLY A 252 1.18 8.97 -2.58
C GLY A 252 2.14 9.03 -3.76
N HIS A 253 2.14 10.14 -4.49
CA HIS A 253 3.01 10.38 -5.64
C HIS A 253 4.12 11.39 -5.36
N ASN A 254 4.21 11.87 -4.11
CA ASN A 254 5.29 12.74 -3.65
C ASN A 254 6.26 11.96 -2.75
N ILE A 255 7.35 11.46 -3.35
CA ILE A 255 8.35 10.62 -2.68
C ILE A 255 8.93 11.33 -1.44
N GLU A 256 9.27 12.60 -1.53
CA GLU A 256 9.89 13.35 -0.43
C GLU A 256 8.94 13.48 0.79
N THR A 257 7.67 13.79 0.51
CA THR A 257 6.63 13.87 1.56
C THR A 257 6.41 12.51 2.23
N LEU A 258 6.36 11.43 1.44
CA LEU A 258 6.23 10.07 1.96
C LEU A 258 7.44 9.64 2.79
N GLU A 259 8.67 9.89 2.32
CA GLU A 259 9.88 9.58 3.09
C GLU A 259 9.87 10.27 4.46
N ARG A 260 9.48 11.54 4.50
CA ARG A 260 9.37 12.29 5.76
C ARG A 260 8.31 11.67 6.68
N ALA A 261 7.13 11.34 6.15
CA ALA A 261 6.07 10.70 6.91
C ALA A 261 6.51 9.35 7.49
N PHE A 262 7.21 8.53 6.71
CA PHE A 262 7.71 7.23 7.14
C PHE A 262 8.81 7.35 8.20
N ARG A 263 9.75 8.28 8.06
CA ARG A 263 10.79 8.53 9.08
C ARG A 263 10.18 9.00 10.40
N ASN A 264 9.17 9.88 10.33
CA ASN A 264 8.45 10.33 11.52
C ASN A 264 7.68 9.17 12.19
N ALA A 265 7.05 8.29 11.41
CA ALA A 265 6.39 7.10 11.94
C ALA A 265 7.39 6.13 12.58
N ALA A 266 8.58 5.96 11.97
CA ALA A 266 9.63 5.10 12.50
C ALA A 266 10.22 5.59 13.84
N ALA A 267 10.16 6.88 14.12
CA ALA A 267 10.60 7.46 15.39
C ALA A 267 9.55 7.33 16.51
N PHE A 268 8.32 6.92 16.21
CA PHE A 268 7.25 6.75 17.18
C PHE A 268 7.19 5.29 17.68
N GLU A 269 6.96 5.11 18.98
CA GLU A 269 6.70 3.81 19.60
C GLU A 269 5.19 3.56 19.65
N GLY A 270 4.77 2.43 19.06
CA GLY A 270 3.39 2.00 18.98
C GLY A 270 2.84 1.96 17.54
N PRO A 271 1.60 1.45 17.39
CA PRO A 271 1.03 1.24 16.06
C PRO A 271 0.62 2.56 15.41
N THR A 272 1.08 2.77 14.19
CA THR A 272 0.85 4.02 13.45
C THR A 272 0.26 3.72 12.08
N VAL A 273 -0.84 4.40 11.72
CA VAL A 273 -1.43 4.38 10.38
C VAL A 273 -0.94 5.59 9.59
N ILE A 274 -0.30 5.34 8.45
CA ILE A 274 0.06 6.35 7.45
C ILE A 274 -0.92 6.23 6.30
N HIS A 275 -1.85 7.17 6.20
CA HIS A 275 -2.83 7.20 5.13
C HIS A 275 -2.26 7.89 3.91
N VAL A 276 -2.25 7.17 2.78
CA VAL A 276 -1.62 7.59 1.53
C VAL A 276 -2.65 7.56 0.41
N LEU A 277 -2.85 8.68 -0.27
CA LEU A 277 -3.74 8.77 -1.43
C LEU A 277 -2.98 8.47 -2.70
N THR A 278 -3.42 7.47 -3.46
CA THR A 278 -2.82 7.09 -4.73
C THR A 278 -3.84 7.09 -5.87
N GLU A 279 -3.34 7.12 -7.10
CA GLU A 279 -4.15 7.02 -8.32
C GLU A 279 -3.89 5.68 -9.00
N LYS A 280 -4.90 4.82 -9.00
CA LYS A 280 -4.85 3.53 -9.69
C LYS A 280 -4.70 3.72 -11.20
N GLY A 281 -3.71 3.08 -11.80
CA GLY A 281 -3.45 3.18 -13.25
C GLY A 281 -2.63 4.41 -13.67
N ARG A 282 -2.10 5.19 -12.72
CA ARG A 282 -1.38 6.43 -12.96
C ARG A 282 -0.27 6.30 -14.01
N GLY A 283 -0.24 7.28 -14.93
CA GLY A 283 0.78 7.37 -15.98
C GLY A 283 0.53 6.45 -17.17
N TYR A 284 -0.62 5.76 -17.22
CA TYR A 284 -1.03 4.95 -18.36
C TYR A 284 -2.47 5.28 -18.78
N GLY A 285 -2.60 6.05 -19.87
CA GLY A 285 -3.89 6.58 -20.33
C GLY A 285 -5.03 5.55 -20.44
N PRO A 286 -4.80 4.33 -20.98
CA PRO A 286 -5.84 3.30 -21.00
C PRO A 286 -6.35 2.91 -19.61
N ALA A 287 -5.48 2.86 -18.60
CA ALA A 287 -5.89 2.54 -17.24
C ALA A 287 -6.58 3.73 -16.55
N GLU A 288 -6.07 4.95 -16.76
CA GLU A 288 -6.66 6.17 -16.20
C GLU A 288 -8.07 6.44 -16.74
N ASN A 289 -8.32 6.07 -18.00
CA ASN A 289 -9.59 6.26 -18.67
C ASN A 289 -10.56 5.06 -18.55
N ASP A 290 -10.14 3.94 -17.96
CA ASP A 290 -11.04 2.81 -17.69
C ASP A 290 -11.99 3.15 -16.54
N PRO A 291 -13.31 3.34 -16.82
CA PRO A 291 -14.28 3.76 -15.82
C PRO A 291 -14.64 2.63 -14.84
N VAL A 292 -14.38 1.38 -15.21
CA VAL A 292 -14.81 0.20 -14.46
C VAL A 292 -13.79 -0.18 -13.41
N LYS A 293 -12.64 -0.72 -13.80
CA LYS A 293 -11.66 -1.30 -12.87
C LYS A 293 -10.27 -0.68 -12.93
N ARG A 294 -10.07 0.37 -13.75
CA ARG A 294 -8.78 1.03 -13.93
C ARG A 294 -7.68 0.03 -14.32
N LEU A 295 -8.03 -0.93 -15.19
CA LEU A 295 -7.18 -2.06 -15.55
C LEU A 295 -6.54 -2.73 -14.32
N HIS A 296 -7.37 -3.07 -13.32
CA HIS A 296 -6.89 -3.74 -12.10
C HIS A 296 -5.98 -4.90 -12.43
N ASP A 297 -6.44 -5.74 -13.36
CA ASP A 297 -5.71 -6.85 -13.96
C ASP A 297 -5.90 -6.90 -15.48
N ILE A 298 -4.94 -7.49 -16.17
CA ILE A 298 -5.04 -7.86 -17.59
C ILE A 298 -4.99 -9.39 -17.66
N GLY A 299 -5.96 -9.96 -18.35
CA GLY A 299 -6.09 -11.39 -18.61
C GLY A 299 -7.52 -11.87 -18.40
N ASN A 300 -7.95 -12.73 -19.31
CA ASN A 300 -9.18 -13.48 -19.18
C ASN A 300 -8.87 -14.85 -18.57
N PRO A 301 -9.85 -15.53 -17.93
CA PRO A 301 -9.70 -16.92 -17.53
C PRO A 301 -9.24 -17.74 -18.73
N LYS A 302 -8.14 -18.47 -18.58
CA LYS A 302 -7.63 -19.32 -19.67
C LYS A 302 -8.69 -20.38 -20.02
N PRO A 303 -8.98 -20.63 -21.31
CA PRO A 303 -9.87 -21.72 -21.71
C PRO A 303 -9.43 -23.03 -21.04
N GLY A 304 -10.37 -23.78 -20.51
CA GLY A 304 -10.10 -25.04 -19.78
C GLY A 304 -9.65 -24.85 -18.32
N SER A 305 -9.58 -23.63 -17.80
CA SER A 305 -9.34 -23.39 -16.36
C SER A 305 -10.58 -23.75 -15.53
N TYR A 306 -10.38 -24.10 -14.25
CA TYR A 306 -11.50 -24.32 -13.31
C TYR A 306 -12.43 -23.10 -13.22
N THR A 307 -11.88 -21.90 -13.22
CA THR A 307 -12.67 -20.65 -13.23
C THR A 307 -13.56 -20.56 -14.46
N ALA A 308 -13.03 -20.85 -15.65
CA ALA A 308 -13.84 -20.83 -16.89
C ALA A 308 -14.97 -21.87 -16.85
N ALA A 309 -14.68 -23.09 -16.44
CA ALA A 309 -15.67 -24.16 -16.32
C ALA A 309 -16.75 -23.82 -15.29
N PHE A 310 -16.37 -23.30 -14.11
CA PHE A 310 -17.32 -22.87 -13.09
C PHE A 310 -18.21 -21.72 -13.59
N THR A 311 -17.61 -20.70 -14.22
CA THR A 311 -18.35 -19.55 -14.75
C THR A 311 -19.38 -19.98 -15.79
N GLU A 312 -18.99 -20.87 -16.72
CA GLU A 312 -19.91 -21.40 -17.73
C GLU A 312 -21.07 -22.20 -17.11
N ALA A 313 -20.78 -23.05 -16.11
CA ALA A 313 -21.79 -23.80 -15.40
C ALA A 313 -22.74 -22.88 -14.61
N LEU A 314 -22.22 -21.88 -13.92
CA LEU A 314 -23.01 -20.92 -13.16
C LEU A 314 -23.95 -20.10 -14.06
N ILE A 315 -23.47 -19.62 -15.22
CA ILE A 315 -24.28 -18.91 -16.18
C ILE A 315 -25.44 -19.79 -16.66
N LYS A 316 -25.18 -21.04 -17.06
CA LYS A 316 -26.20 -21.99 -17.50
C LYS A 316 -27.27 -22.23 -16.43
N GLU A 317 -26.87 -22.39 -15.17
CA GLU A 317 -27.84 -22.59 -14.10
C GLU A 317 -28.63 -21.32 -13.78
N ALA A 318 -28.03 -20.14 -13.81
CA ALA A 318 -28.73 -18.87 -13.62
C ALA A 318 -29.73 -18.56 -14.74
N GLU A 319 -29.46 -19.00 -15.98
CA GLU A 319 -30.43 -18.92 -17.09
C GLU A 319 -31.64 -19.84 -16.89
N ARG A 320 -31.46 -20.99 -16.20
CA ARG A 320 -32.52 -21.93 -15.90
C ARG A 320 -33.30 -21.58 -14.63
N GLN A 321 -32.66 -20.91 -13.69
CA GLN A 321 -33.19 -20.55 -12.37
C GLN A 321 -32.84 -19.06 -12.10
N PRO A 322 -33.73 -18.13 -12.52
CA PRO A 322 -33.47 -16.69 -12.42
C PRO A 322 -33.29 -16.15 -11.00
N GLU A 323 -33.66 -16.93 -9.96
CA GLU A 323 -33.46 -16.58 -8.56
C GLU A 323 -32.01 -16.83 -8.06
N ILE A 324 -31.14 -17.43 -8.87
CA ILE A 324 -29.71 -17.59 -8.52
C ILE A 324 -29.03 -16.23 -8.56
N VAL A 325 -28.46 -15.84 -7.45
CA VAL A 325 -27.66 -14.62 -7.29
C VAL A 325 -26.25 -15.00 -6.87
N ALA A 326 -25.26 -14.47 -7.59
CA ALA A 326 -23.85 -14.63 -7.22
C ALA A 326 -23.38 -13.40 -6.44
N LEU A 327 -22.72 -13.63 -5.29
CA LEU A 327 -22.09 -12.60 -4.47
C LEU A 327 -20.58 -12.82 -4.46
N THR A 328 -19.80 -11.72 -4.60
CA THR A 328 -18.35 -11.74 -4.56
C THR A 328 -17.80 -10.52 -3.80
#